data_13073d8640794b9566535e859645f202
#
_entry.id   13073d8640794b9566535e859645f202
#
_cell.length_a   1.000
_cell.length_b   1.000
_cell.length_c   1.000
_cell.angle_alpha   90.00
_cell.angle_beta   90.00
_cell.angle_gamma   90.00
#
_symmetry.space_group_name_H-M   'P 1'
#
loop_
_entity.id
_entity.type
_entity.pdbx_description
1 polymer ?
#
loop_
_entity_poly.entity_id
_entity_poly.type
_entity_poly.pdbx_seq_one_letter_code
_entity_poly.pdbx_strand_id
1 'polypeptide(L)'
;MYKRQVQADSELYLRVYLLGMPFIAVYNFLAAVYRSQGDTQTPLWALCFATIFNIAGNLFFVLVCDMGTGGVAFATVLANALAAGILFWRECRMTGPLRLELRRLLKPDAVSLRSIIRIGWPAGVQGAVFSFSNLIIQAAINSLGADVMAGSVAAFTIEINVYCFINAFGLAATTFVSQNYGAGNLARCRRATWVSMGLNFCASVMMIAVVLIFERSILGLFTHSEAVMEIAITRILLVVLAEPISVVMETVSDAMRGYGYSMPPAMVTLFCICSIRIVWVYTVFAADPTFDTLMIVYPCLLYTSDAAD
;
A
#
# COMPACT_ATOMS: atom_id res chain seq x y z
N MET A 1 -4.68 -34.12 -5.40
CA MET A 1 -3.64 -33.70 -6.38
C MET A 1 -3.65 -32.20 -6.63
N TYR A 2 -4.76 -31.60 -6.96
CA TYR A 2 -4.89 -30.15 -7.28
C TYR A 2 -4.35 -29.20 -6.19
N LYS A 3 -4.68 -29.42 -4.91
CA LYS A 3 -4.17 -28.57 -3.78
C LYS A 3 -2.64 -28.57 -3.67
N ARG A 4 -1.98 -29.70 -3.91
CA ARG A 4 -0.49 -29.80 -3.85
C ARG A 4 0.18 -29.09 -5.01
N GLN A 5 -0.42 -29.13 -6.19
CA GLN A 5 0.09 -28.46 -7.38
C GLN A 5 -0.03 -26.93 -7.21
N VAL A 6 -1.20 -26.41 -6.81
CA VAL A 6 -1.41 -24.99 -6.53
C VAL A 6 -0.46 -24.49 -5.42
N GLN A 7 -0.19 -25.31 -4.41
CA GLN A 7 0.75 -24.97 -3.35
C GLN A 7 2.19 -24.87 -3.86
N ALA A 8 2.63 -25.80 -4.70
CA ALA A 8 3.97 -25.78 -5.29
C ALA A 8 4.16 -24.57 -6.22
N ASP A 9 3.16 -24.28 -7.05
CA ASP A 9 3.18 -23.12 -7.95
C ASP A 9 3.20 -21.80 -7.17
N SER A 10 2.43 -21.71 -6.09
CA SER A 10 2.42 -20.53 -5.22
C SER A 10 3.75 -20.34 -4.49
N GLU A 11 4.37 -21.42 -4.04
CA GLU A 11 5.68 -21.38 -3.39
C GLU A 11 6.77 -20.95 -4.38
N LEU A 12 6.77 -21.47 -5.60
CA LEU A 12 7.69 -21.07 -6.66
C LEU A 12 7.53 -19.58 -6.99
N TYR A 13 6.28 -19.12 -7.17
CA TYR A 13 5.98 -17.72 -7.41
C TYR A 13 6.55 -16.82 -6.31
N LEU A 14 6.26 -17.17 -5.04
CA LEU A 14 6.70 -16.40 -3.89
C LEU A 14 8.23 -16.34 -3.77
N ARG A 15 8.91 -17.47 -3.99
CA ARG A 15 10.39 -17.54 -3.96
C ARG A 15 11.00 -16.63 -5.01
N VAL A 16 10.53 -16.69 -6.26
CA VAL A 16 11.03 -15.86 -7.36
C VAL A 16 10.71 -14.40 -7.10
N TYR A 17 9.49 -14.08 -6.63
CA TYR A 17 9.07 -12.71 -6.31
C TYR A 17 9.94 -12.09 -5.20
N LEU A 18 10.26 -12.85 -4.16
CA LEU A 18 11.12 -12.38 -3.06
C LEU A 18 12.53 -12.04 -3.54
N LEU A 19 13.08 -12.72 -4.54
CA LEU A 19 14.34 -12.34 -5.17
C LEU A 19 14.26 -10.98 -5.88
N GLY A 20 13.08 -10.55 -6.27
CA GLY A 20 12.81 -9.23 -6.85
C GLY A 20 12.70 -8.08 -5.85
N MET A 21 12.55 -8.37 -4.55
CA MET A 21 12.37 -7.34 -3.51
C MET A 21 13.47 -6.26 -3.48
N PRO A 22 14.76 -6.57 -3.68
CA PRO A 22 15.80 -5.54 -3.76
C PRO A 22 15.55 -4.53 -4.86
N PHE A 23 15.07 -4.94 -6.03
CA PHE A 23 14.78 -4.03 -7.14
C PHE A 23 13.59 -3.13 -6.83
N ILE A 24 12.54 -3.67 -6.19
CA ILE A 24 11.39 -2.90 -5.70
C ILE A 24 11.85 -1.85 -4.67
N ALA A 25 12.73 -2.23 -3.74
CA ALA A 25 13.27 -1.32 -2.74
C ALA A 25 14.08 -0.19 -3.38
N VAL A 26 14.95 -0.51 -4.34
CA VAL A 26 15.75 0.49 -5.08
C VAL A 26 14.84 1.42 -5.87
N TYR A 27 13.83 0.89 -6.58
CA TYR A 27 12.86 1.71 -7.30
C TYR A 27 12.14 2.70 -6.36
N ASN A 28 11.58 2.20 -5.25
CA ASN A 28 10.84 3.03 -4.30
C ASN A 28 11.71 4.12 -3.67
N PHE A 29 12.95 3.79 -3.33
CA PHE A 29 13.90 4.75 -2.79
C PHE A 29 14.22 5.85 -3.81
N LEU A 30 14.61 5.49 -5.03
CA LEU A 30 14.89 6.45 -6.09
C LEU A 30 13.65 7.28 -6.45
N ALA A 31 12.48 6.66 -6.56
CA ALA A 31 11.23 7.37 -6.79
C ALA A 31 10.93 8.40 -5.67
N ALA A 32 11.27 8.09 -4.41
CA ALA A 32 11.15 9.06 -3.31
C ALA A 32 12.13 10.21 -3.46
N VAL A 33 13.37 9.97 -3.93
CA VAL A 33 14.35 11.01 -4.23
C VAL A 33 13.84 11.95 -5.33
N TYR A 34 13.31 11.42 -6.44
CA TYR A 34 12.69 12.25 -7.50
C TYR A 34 11.51 13.06 -6.97
N ARG A 35 10.60 12.44 -6.20
CA ARG A 35 9.46 13.15 -5.59
C ARG A 35 9.91 14.28 -4.66
N SER A 36 11.00 14.09 -3.92
CA SER A 36 11.54 15.13 -3.03
C SER A 36 12.02 16.37 -3.79
N GLN A 37 12.35 16.24 -5.07
CA GLN A 37 12.71 17.34 -5.98
C GLN A 37 11.47 17.95 -6.68
N GLY A 38 10.28 17.40 -6.48
CA GLY A 38 9.05 17.77 -7.18
C GLY A 38 8.87 17.08 -8.54
N ASP A 39 9.79 16.19 -8.95
CA ASP A 39 9.65 15.40 -10.18
C ASP A 39 8.89 14.09 -9.89
N THR A 40 7.59 14.10 -10.17
CA THR A 40 6.74 12.90 -10.08
C THR A 40 6.59 12.20 -11.43
N GLN A 41 6.93 12.88 -12.54
CA GLN A 41 6.73 12.34 -13.89
C GLN A 41 7.77 11.28 -14.23
N THR A 42 9.01 11.49 -13.83
CA THR A 42 10.09 10.53 -14.13
C THR A 42 9.84 9.15 -13.53
N PRO A 43 9.49 8.99 -12.23
CA PRO A 43 9.10 7.70 -11.68
C PRO A 43 7.85 7.12 -12.36
N LEU A 44 6.87 7.96 -12.70
CA LEU A 44 5.66 7.51 -13.40
C LEU A 44 6.00 6.88 -14.76
N TRP A 45 6.78 7.55 -15.61
CA TRP A 45 7.15 7.00 -16.90
C TRP A 45 7.98 5.73 -16.78
N ALA A 46 8.92 5.66 -15.82
CA ALA A 46 9.67 4.43 -15.57
C ALA A 46 8.74 3.27 -15.20
N LEU A 47 7.71 3.53 -14.38
CA LEU A 47 6.72 2.51 -14.00
C LEU A 47 5.82 2.12 -15.18
N CYS A 48 5.38 3.06 -16.01
CA CYS A 48 4.60 2.78 -17.21
C CYS A 48 5.35 1.87 -18.18
N PHE A 49 6.61 2.17 -18.47
CA PHE A 49 7.44 1.32 -19.31
C PHE A 49 7.66 -0.07 -18.72
N ALA A 50 7.92 -0.15 -17.42
CA ALA A 50 8.06 -1.43 -16.73
C ALA A 50 6.75 -2.25 -16.74
N THR A 51 5.59 -1.60 -16.62
CA THR A 51 4.28 -2.27 -16.69
C THR A 51 4.02 -2.84 -18.06
N ILE A 52 4.28 -2.08 -19.14
CA ILE A 52 4.16 -2.58 -20.52
C ILE A 52 5.10 -3.77 -20.74
N PHE A 53 6.34 -3.65 -20.26
CA PHE A 53 7.31 -4.74 -20.32
C PHE A 53 6.86 -5.96 -19.52
N ASN A 54 6.25 -5.78 -18.35
CA ASN A 54 5.69 -6.86 -17.55
C ASN A 54 4.57 -7.60 -18.28
N ILE A 55 3.63 -6.87 -18.90
CA ILE A 55 2.54 -7.48 -19.68
C ILE A 55 3.11 -8.29 -20.84
N ALA A 56 4.00 -7.72 -21.63
CA ALA A 56 4.66 -8.41 -22.74
C ALA A 56 5.47 -9.62 -22.26
N GLY A 57 6.21 -9.47 -21.16
CA GLY A 57 6.98 -10.54 -20.53
C GLY A 57 6.12 -11.68 -20.03
N ASN A 58 4.99 -11.38 -19.38
CA ASN A 58 4.03 -12.39 -18.94
C ASN A 58 3.52 -13.22 -20.12
N LEU A 59 3.11 -12.56 -21.22
CA LEU A 59 2.65 -13.26 -22.40
C LEU A 59 3.76 -14.11 -23.02
N PHE A 60 4.99 -13.58 -23.12
CA PHE A 60 6.12 -14.29 -23.68
C PHE A 60 6.50 -15.53 -22.83
N PHE A 61 6.71 -15.37 -21.52
CA PHE A 61 7.14 -16.47 -20.69
C PHE A 61 6.07 -17.54 -20.49
N VAL A 62 4.79 -17.16 -20.49
CA VAL A 62 3.69 -18.13 -20.36
C VAL A 62 3.37 -18.81 -21.68
N LEU A 63 3.22 -18.06 -22.79
CA LEU A 63 2.75 -18.61 -24.06
C LEU A 63 3.86 -19.19 -24.93
N VAL A 64 5.08 -18.60 -24.90
CA VAL A 64 6.19 -19.01 -25.76
C VAL A 64 7.14 -19.96 -25.03
N CYS A 65 7.46 -19.63 -23.74
CA CYS A 65 8.40 -20.43 -22.95
C CYS A 65 7.74 -21.52 -22.10
N ASP A 66 6.40 -21.54 -22.02
CA ASP A 66 5.61 -22.52 -21.24
C ASP A 66 6.02 -22.60 -19.74
N MET A 67 6.44 -21.46 -19.17
CA MET A 67 6.97 -21.40 -17.81
C MET A 67 5.87 -21.30 -16.72
N GLY A 68 4.60 -21.21 -17.10
CA GLY A 68 3.46 -21.14 -16.16
C GLY A 68 3.59 -19.99 -15.14
N THR A 69 3.28 -20.28 -13.88
CA THR A 69 3.32 -19.28 -12.78
C THR A 69 4.73 -18.74 -12.49
N GLY A 70 5.75 -19.58 -12.69
CA GLY A 70 7.15 -19.16 -12.56
C GLY A 70 7.55 -18.09 -13.57
N GLY A 71 7.03 -18.16 -14.80
CA GLY A 71 7.25 -17.17 -15.84
C GLY A 71 6.65 -15.81 -15.50
N VAL A 72 5.45 -15.78 -14.91
CA VAL A 72 4.79 -14.55 -14.43
C VAL A 72 5.61 -13.90 -13.32
N ALA A 73 6.09 -14.68 -12.35
CA ALA A 73 6.94 -14.16 -11.27
C ALA A 73 8.24 -13.58 -11.83
N PHE A 74 8.88 -14.27 -12.77
CA PHE A 74 10.12 -13.84 -13.39
C PHE A 74 9.94 -12.54 -14.21
N ALA A 75 8.87 -12.44 -15.00
CA ALA A 75 8.54 -11.21 -15.72
C ALA A 75 8.34 -10.03 -14.77
N THR A 76 7.71 -10.25 -13.64
CA THR A 76 7.50 -9.22 -12.62
C THR A 76 8.82 -8.75 -12.00
N VAL A 77 9.73 -9.67 -11.70
CA VAL A 77 11.08 -9.32 -11.20
C VAL A 77 11.86 -8.51 -12.24
N LEU A 78 11.85 -8.93 -13.51
CA LEU A 78 12.51 -8.21 -14.59
C LEU A 78 11.92 -6.81 -14.81
N ALA A 79 10.60 -6.66 -14.73
CA ALA A 79 9.95 -5.36 -14.86
C ALA A 79 10.35 -4.41 -13.71
N ASN A 80 10.39 -4.90 -12.47
CA ASN A 80 10.87 -4.12 -11.34
C ASN A 80 12.35 -3.76 -11.47
N ALA A 81 13.18 -4.68 -11.94
CA ALA A 81 14.59 -4.42 -12.23
C ALA A 81 14.76 -3.36 -13.33
N LEU A 82 13.92 -3.40 -14.37
CA LEU A 82 13.90 -2.40 -15.44
C LEU A 82 13.52 -1.02 -14.89
N ALA A 83 12.43 -0.91 -14.10
CA ALA A 83 12.02 0.34 -13.47
C ALA A 83 13.13 0.94 -12.60
N ALA A 84 13.72 0.13 -11.73
CA ALA A 84 14.85 0.53 -10.88
C ALA A 84 16.07 0.94 -11.73
N GLY A 85 16.38 0.19 -12.77
CA GLY A 85 17.50 0.45 -13.69
C GLY A 85 17.34 1.77 -14.45
N ILE A 86 16.13 2.08 -14.93
CA ILE A 86 15.84 3.35 -15.62
C ILE A 86 16.08 4.53 -14.68
N LEU A 87 15.54 4.50 -13.46
CA LEU A 87 15.73 5.58 -12.50
C LEU A 87 17.18 5.70 -12.08
N PHE A 88 17.85 4.60 -11.79
CA PHE A 88 19.25 4.56 -11.40
C PHE A 88 20.17 5.13 -12.48
N TRP A 89 19.98 4.70 -13.73
CA TRP A 89 20.74 5.20 -14.87
C TRP A 89 20.56 6.70 -15.08
N ARG A 90 19.31 7.18 -14.96
CA ARG A 90 19.00 8.59 -15.11
C ARG A 90 19.63 9.41 -13.98
N GLU A 91 19.59 8.95 -12.73
CA GLU A 91 20.18 9.60 -11.58
C GLU A 91 21.71 9.72 -11.70
N CYS A 92 22.38 8.70 -12.23
CA CYS A 92 23.82 8.75 -12.51
C CYS A 92 24.18 9.79 -13.59
N ARG A 93 23.24 10.10 -14.49
CA ARG A 93 23.44 11.08 -15.57
C ARG A 93 22.95 12.50 -15.24
N MET A 94 22.25 12.69 -14.15
CA MET A 94 21.83 14.01 -13.71
C MET A 94 23.03 14.90 -13.44
N THR A 95 22.84 16.21 -13.72
CA THR A 95 23.79 17.27 -13.34
C THR A 95 23.26 18.00 -12.14
N GLY A 96 24.06 18.13 -11.08
CA GLY A 96 23.64 18.85 -9.87
C GLY A 96 24.01 18.14 -8.58
N PRO A 97 23.60 18.69 -7.42
CA PRO A 97 23.99 18.19 -6.09
C PRO A 97 23.41 16.81 -5.75
N LEU A 98 22.39 16.38 -6.48
CA LEU A 98 21.70 15.09 -6.26
C LEU A 98 22.21 14.00 -7.22
N ARG A 99 23.22 14.29 -8.04
CA ARG A 99 23.83 13.28 -8.90
C ARG A 99 24.35 12.11 -8.07
N LEU A 100 23.97 10.91 -8.45
CA LEU A 100 24.42 9.68 -7.79
C LEU A 100 25.89 9.40 -8.17
N GLU A 101 26.79 9.51 -7.20
CA GLU A 101 28.19 9.16 -7.37
C GLU A 101 28.43 7.74 -6.82
N LEU A 102 28.62 6.76 -7.71
CA LEU A 102 28.85 5.36 -7.37
C LEU A 102 29.96 5.15 -6.32
N ARG A 103 31.01 6.00 -6.36
CA ARG A 103 32.09 5.92 -5.38
C ARG A 103 31.65 6.31 -3.96
N ARG A 104 30.65 7.19 -3.84
CA ARG A 104 30.12 7.62 -2.53
C ARG A 104 29.13 6.61 -1.96
N LEU A 105 28.46 5.82 -2.80
CA LEU A 105 27.57 4.74 -2.32
C LEU A 105 28.30 3.72 -1.44
N LEU A 106 29.59 3.48 -1.72
CA LEU A 106 30.40 2.56 -0.94
C LEU A 106 30.92 3.15 0.38
N LYS A 107 30.67 4.44 0.64
CA LYS A 107 31.06 5.14 1.88
C LYS A 107 29.81 5.75 2.53
N PRO A 108 29.00 4.94 3.25
CA PRO A 108 27.80 5.45 3.89
C PRO A 108 28.18 6.50 4.96
N ASP A 109 27.49 7.65 4.89
CA ASP A 109 27.58 8.65 5.95
C ASP A 109 26.76 8.20 7.15
N ALA A 110 27.40 8.08 8.31
CA ALA A 110 26.78 7.58 9.53
C ALA A 110 25.62 8.48 10.02
N VAL A 111 25.69 9.79 9.77
CA VAL A 111 24.64 10.74 10.17
C VAL A 111 23.38 10.53 9.34
N SER A 112 23.56 10.47 8.02
CA SER A 112 22.45 10.21 7.07
C SER A 112 21.84 8.83 7.30
N LEU A 113 22.67 7.80 7.49
CA LEU A 113 22.21 6.44 7.78
C LEU A 113 21.38 6.38 9.05
N ARG A 114 21.85 7.03 10.14
CA ARG A 114 21.11 7.10 11.39
C ARG A 114 19.75 7.79 11.22
N SER A 115 19.69 8.85 10.43
CA SER A 115 18.43 9.56 10.14
C SER A 115 17.46 8.69 9.34
N ILE A 116 17.95 7.98 8.32
CA ILE A 116 17.14 7.04 7.53
C ILE A 116 16.58 5.93 8.42
N ILE A 117 17.42 5.31 9.27
CA ILE A 117 16.98 4.24 10.18
C ILE A 117 15.97 4.79 11.20
N ARG A 118 16.22 5.96 11.78
CA ARG A 118 15.34 6.57 12.78
C ARG A 118 13.93 6.81 12.24
N ILE A 119 13.79 7.18 10.96
CA ILE A 119 12.50 7.43 10.32
C ILE A 119 11.93 6.13 9.73
N GLY A 120 12.76 5.33 9.06
CA GLY A 120 12.33 4.16 8.32
C GLY A 120 12.00 2.96 9.20
N TRP A 121 12.72 2.75 10.30
CA TRP A 121 12.49 1.60 11.18
C TRP A 121 11.07 1.58 11.78
N PRO A 122 10.57 2.66 12.42
CA PRO A 122 9.21 2.67 12.96
C PRO A 122 8.16 2.47 11.86
N ALA A 123 8.33 3.11 10.70
CA ALA A 123 7.42 2.95 9.58
C ALA A 123 7.44 1.52 9.00
N GLY A 124 8.62 0.89 8.94
CA GLY A 124 8.76 -0.49 8.51
C GLY A 124 8.10 -1.48 9.47
N VAL A 125 8.30 -1.32 10.78
CA VAL A 125 7.63 -2.14 11.81
C VAL A 125 6.12 -1.94 11.75
N GLN A 126 5.63 -0.70 11.62
CA GLN A 126 4.22 -0.40 11.44
C GLN A 126 3.63 -1.16 10.26
N GLY A 127 4.27 -1.11 9.09
CA GLY A 127 3.81 -1.82 7.89
C GLY A 127 3.82 -3.35 8.06
N ALA A 128 4.84 -3.91 8.71
CA ALA A 128 4.94 -5.34 8.97
C ALA A 128 3.83 -5.83 9.91
N VAL A 129 3.57 -5.12 11.01
CA VAL A 129 2.51 -5.50 11.97
C VAL A 129 1.13 -5.30 11.36
N PHE A 130 0.93 -4.25 10.56
CA PHE A 130 -0.32 -4.06 9.80
C PHE A 130 -0.57 -5.22 8.84
N SER A 131 0.46 -5.65 8.09
CA SER A 131 0.35 -6.82 7.20
C SER A 131 0.05 -8.11 7.97
N PHE A 132 0.66 -8.31 9.14
CA PHE A 132 0.39 -9.45 10.00
C PHE A 132 -1.06 -9.44 10.53
N SER A 133 -1.56 -8.28 10.95
CA SER A 133 -2.96 -8.10 11.34
C SER A 133 -3.93 -8.46 10.21
N ASN A 134 -3.63 -8.05 8.98
CA ASN A 134 -4.44 -8.41 7.81
C ASN A 134 -4.42 -9.92 7.53
N LEU A 135 -3.30 -10.62 7.76
CA LEU A 135 -3.23 -12.09 7.65
C LEU A 135 -4.16 -12.79 8.64
N ILE A 136 -4.26 -12.28 9.88
CA ILE A 136 -5.17 -12.84 10.89
C ILE A 136 -6.63 -12.68 10.45
N ILE A 137 -7.01 -11.50 9.96
CA ILE A 137 -8.36 -11.26 9.43
C ILE A 137 -8.62 -12.16 8.20
N GLN A 138 -7.65 -12.30 7.30
CA GLN A 138 -7.78 -13.18 6.13
C GLN A 138 -7.95 -14.65 6.54
N ALA A 139 -7.25 -15.11 7.58
CA ALA A 139 -7.44 -16.45 8.12
C ALA A 139 -8.86 -16.65 8.69
N ALA A 140 -9.40 -15.65 9.38
CA ALA A 140 -10.78 -15.66 9.87
C ALA A 140 -11.79 -15.69 8.69
N ILE A 141 -11.60 -14.87 7.64
CA ILE A 141 -12.43 -14.91 6.42
C ILE A 141 -12.41 -16.30 5.79
N ASN A 142 -11.24 -16.90 5.68
CA ASN A 142 -11.08 -18.22 5.08
C ASN A 142 -11.80 -19.33 5.84
N SER A 143 -12.03 -19.16 7.15
CA SER A 143 -12.79 -20.11 7.98
C SER A 143 -14.30 -20.08 7.75
N LEU A 144 -14.82 -19.01 7.14
CA LEU A 144 -16.26 -18.81 6.88
C LEU A 144 -16.77 -19.44 5.58
N GLY A 145 -15.86 -19.98 4.76
CA GLY A 145 -16.23 -20.72 3.54
C GLY A 145 -15.81 -20.06 2.23
N ALA A 146 -16.05 -20.77 1.14
CA ALA A 146 -15.54 -20.38 -0.18
C ALA A 146 -16.21 -19.14 -0.75
N ASP A 147 -17.51 -18.98 -0.57
CA ASP A 147 -18.26 -17.83 -1.09
C ASP A 147 -17.86 -16.54 -0.36
N VAL A 148 -17.68 -16.61 0.97
CA VAL A 148 -17.19 -15.50 1.78
C VAL A 148 -15.77 -15.10 1.37
N MET A 149 -14.93 -16.07 1.13
CA MET A 149 -13.56 -15.82 0.64
C MET A 149 -13.57 -15.15 -0.73
N ALA A 150 -14.39 -15.64 -1.68
CA ALA A 150 -14.49 -15.08 -3.02
C ALA A 150 -15.03 -13.64 -3.00
N GLY A 151 -16.11 -13.37 -2.27
CA GLY A 151 -16.69 -12.04 -2.10
C GLY A 151 -15.72 -11.07 -1.44
N SER A 152 -15.00 -11.52 -0.41
CA SER A 152 -13.98 -10.71 0.26
C SER A 152 -12.80 -10.36 -0.63
N VAL A 153 -12.35 -11.26 -1.51
CA VAL A 153 -11.26 -10.98 -2.46
C VAL A 153 -11.69 -9.95 -3.50
N ALA A 154 -12.92 -10.08 -4.02
CA ALA A 154 -13.47 -9.10 -4.97
C ALA A 154 -13.57 -7.70 -4.35
N ALA A 155 -14.15 -7.59 -3.15
CA ALA A 155 -14.23 -6.34 -2.40
C ALA A 155 -12.84 -5.74 -2.10
N PHE A 156 -11.91 -6.56 -1.60
CA PHE A 156 -10.55 -6.12 -1.28
C PHE A 156 -9.82 -5.54 -2.49
N THR A 157 -10.07 -6.08 -3.69
CA THR A 157 -9.47 -5.54 -4.91
C THR A 157 -9.95 -4.10 -5.19
N ILE A 158 -11.20 -3.79 -4.86
CA ILE A 158 -11.76 -2.44 -4.98
C ILE A 158 -11.19 -1.54 -3.87
N GLU A 159 -11.21 -2.01 -2.62
CA GLU A 159 -10.68 -1.30 -1.44
C GLU A 159 -9.23 -0.86 -1.65
N ILE A 160 -8.35 -1.74 -2.16
CA ILE A 160 -6.94 -1.42 -2.36
C ILE A 160 -6.74 -0.32 -3.41
N ASN A 161 -7.61 -0.23 -4.43
CA ASN A 161 -7.55 0.86 -5.40
C ASN A 161 -7.95 2.20 -4.77
N VAL A 162 -8.99 2.23 -3.92
CA VAL A 162 -9.38 3.41 -3.15
C VAL A 162 -8.23 3.82 -2.22
N TYR A 163 -7.65 2.88 -1.49
CA TYR A 163 -6.52 3.12 -0.60
C TYR A 163 -5.29 3.67 -1.34
N CYS A 164 -4.94 3.13 -2.50
CA CYS A 164 -3.82 3.65 -3.30
C CYS A 164 -4.02 5.11 -3.71
N PHE A 165 -5.27 5.49 -3.99
CA PHE A 165 -5.62 6.86 -4.32
C PHE A 165 -5.44 7.81 -3.12
N ILE A 166 -5.93 7.42 -1.96
CA ILE A 166 -5.77 8.13 -0.68
C ILE A 166 -4.28 8.30 -0.34
N ASN A 167 -3.51 7.22 -0.46
CA ASN A 167 -2.08 7.18 -0.16
C ASN A 167 -1.27 8.15 -1.06
N ALA A 168 -1.70 8.37 -2.31
CA ALA A 168 -1.02 9.34 -3.19
C ALA A 168 -1.06 10.77 -2.62
N PHE A 169 -2.17 11.19 -2.01
CA PHE A 169 -2.27 12.49 -1.33
C PHE A 169 -1.42 12.53 -0.05
N GLY A 170 -1.35 11.43 0.70
CA GLY A 170 -0.47 11.29 1.87
C GLY A 170 1.01 11.48 1.50
N LEU A 171 1.47 10.82 0.44
CA LEU A 171 2.83 10.99 -0.08
C LEU A 171 3.10 12.43 -0.53
N ALA A 172 2.11 13.10 -1.14
CA ALA A 172 2.21 14.51 -1.48
C ALA A 172 2.33 15.39 -0.22
N ALA A 173 1.49 15.15 0.79
CA ALA A 173 1.55 15.86 2.07
C ALA A 173 2.94 15.72 2.71
N THR A 174 3.47 14.51 2.82
CA THR A 174 4.83 14.25 3.34
C THR A 174 5.88 15.05 2.58
N THR A 175 5.81 15.06 1.24
CA THR A 175 6.78 15.75 0.40
C THR A 175 6.72 17.27 0.60
N PHE A 176 5.53 17.88 0.54
CA PHE A 176 5.38 19.32 0.71
C PHE A 176 5.73 19.79 2.13
N VAL A 177 5.35 19.02 3.14
CA VAL A 177 5.69 19.33 4.53
C VAL A 177 7.19 19.26 4.74
N SER A 178 7.85 18.20 4.31
CA SER A 178 9.31 18.02 4.50
C SER A 178 10.13 19.09 3.78
N GLN A 179 9.76 19.47 2.56
CA GLN A 179 10.43 20.55 1.83
C GLN A 179 10.31 21.92 2.54
N ASN A 180 9.09 22.27 2.99
CA ASN A 180 8.87 23.53 3.69
C ASN A 180 9.47 23.53 5.10
N TYR A 181 9.51 22.38 5.77
CA TYR A 181 10.19 22.22 7.05
C TYR A 181 11.70 22.41 6.92
N GLY A 182 12.31 21.79 5.89
CA GLY A 182 13.73 21.99 5.58
C GLY A 182 14.08 23.43 5.21
N ALA A 183 13.13 24.18 4.64
CA ALA A 183 13.26 25.62 4.37
C ALA A 183 12.95 26.52 5.58
N GLY A 184 12.61 25.95 6.76
CA GLY A 184 12.29 26.71 7.97
C GLY A 184 10.92 27.40 7.97
N ASN A 185 10.04 27.09 6.98
CA ASN A 185 8.75 27.78 6.83
C ASN A 185 7.59 26.97 7.44
N LEU A 186 7.46 27.02 8.77
CA LEU A 186 6.42 26.30 9.51
C LEU A 186 4.98 26.72 9.13
N ALA A 187 4.77 27.98 8.76
CA ALA A 187 3.45 28.46 8.35
C ALA A 187 2.99 27.76 7.05
N ARG A 188 3.92 27.57 6.11
CA ARG A 188 3.63 26.82 4.88
C ARG A 188 3.47 25.31 5.13
N CYS A 189 4.19 24.72 6.08
CA CYS A 189 3.99 23.33 6.47
C CYS A 189 2.54 23.11 6.94
N ARG A 190 2.07 23.96 7.88
CA ARG A 190 0.70 23.90 8.39
C ARG A 190 -0.34 24.07 7.29
N ARG A 191 -0.14 25.03 6.39
CA ARG A 191 -1.03 25.24 5.25
C ARG A 191 -1.03 24.04 4.30
N ALA A 192 0.13 23.46 4.01
CA ALA A 192 0.26 22.27 3.17
C ALA A 192 -0.50 21.08 3.75
N THR A 193 -0.40 20.85 5.08
CA THR A 193 -1.14 19.78 5.77
C THR A 193 -2.66 19.97 5.61
N TRP A 194 -3.18 21.17 5.90
CA TRP A 194 -4.63 21.43 5.78
C TRP A 194 -5.14 21.32 4.35
N VAL A 195 -4.40 21.84 3.38
CA VAL A 195 -4.77 21.75 1.95
C VAL A 195 -4.74 20.30 1.47
N SER A 196 -3.68 19.55 1.81
CA SER A 196 -3.60 18.12 1.44
C SER A 196 -4.71 17.31 2.08
N MET A 197 -5.04 17.58 3.35
CA MET A 197 -6.13 16.90 4.05
C MET A 197 -7.49 17.20 3.39
N GLY A 198 -7.78 18.47 3.09
CA GLY A 198 -9.02 18.86 2.42
C GLY A 198 -9.15 18.25 1.02
N LEU A 199 -8.09 18.28 0.23
CA LEU A 199 -8.07 17.67 -1.11
C LEU A 199 -8.23 16.15 -1.03
N ASN A 200 -7.52 15.49 -0.11
CA ASN A 200 -7.62 14.04 0.08
C ASN A 200 -9.03 13.65 0.51
N PHE A 201 -9.62 14.38 1.46
CA PHE A 201 -10.98 14.14 1.92
C PHE A 201 -12.01 14.27 0.78
N CYS A 202 -11.98 15.39 0.04
CA CYS A 202 -12.88 15.60 -1.09
C CYS A 202 -12.70 14.53 -2.18
N ALA A 203 -11.47 14.20 -2.52
CA ALA A 203 -11.17 13.19 -3.53
C ALA A 203 -11.60 11.79 -3.09
N SER A 204 -11.42 11.44 -1.80
CA SER A 204 -11.87 10.17 -1.23
C SER A 204 -13.38 10.05 -1.23
N VAL A 205 -14.10 11.09 -0.79
CA VAL A 205 -15.57 11.10 -0.82
C VAL A 205 -16.09 10.94 -2.25
N MET A 206 -15.46 11.60 -3.22
CA MET A 206 -15.83 11.45 -4.63
C MET A 206 -15.58 10.02 -5.12
N MET A 207 -14.43 9.43 -4.81
CA MET A 207 -14.11 8.06 -5.20
C MET A 207 -15.07 7.05 -4.56
N ILE A 208 -15.36 7.22 -3.27
CA ILE A 208 -16.33 6.40 -2.53
C ILE A 208 -17.70 6.49 -3.16
N ALA A 209 -18.17 7.68 -3.50
CA ALA A 209 -19.46 7.86 -4.17
C ALA A 209 -19.50 7.12 -5.52
N VAL A 210 -18.42 7.18 -6.31
CA VAL A 210 -18.32 6.43 -7.57
C VAL A 210 -18.38 4.93 -7.32
N VAL A 211 -17.65 4.42 -6.34
CA VAL A 211 -17.66 2.99 -6.00
C VAL A 211 -19.05 2.55 -5.58
N LEU A 212 -19.74 3.29 -4.71
CA LEU A 212 -21.08 2.94 -4.22
C LEU A 212 -22.17 3.03 -5.30
N ILE A 213 -22.09 4.01 -6.21
CA ILE A 213 -23.03 4.14 -7.31
C ILE A 213 -22.89 2.99 -8.32
N PHE A 214 -21.67 2.56 -8.59
CA PHE A 214 -21.35 1.54 -9.58
C PHE A 214 -20.98 0.18 -9.00
N GLU A 215 -21.19 -0.06 -7.69
CA GLU A 215 -20.75 -1.27 -6.97
C GLU A 215 -21.13 -2.56 -7.67
N ARG A 216 -22.40 -2.72 -8.06
CA ARG A 216 -22.89 -3.93 -8.76
C ARG A 216 -22.26 -4.10 -10.14
N SER A 217 -22.06 -3.01 -10.87
CA SER A 217 -21.44 -3.04 -12.19
C SER A 217 -19.95 -3.42 -12.10
N ILE A 218 -19.24 -2.86 -11.11
CA ILE A 218 -17.83 -3.15 -10.87
C ILE A 218 -17.66 -4.59 -10.38
N LEU A 219 -18.47 -5.02 -9.41
CA LEU A 219 -18.43 -6.39 -8.89
C LEU A 219 -18.83 -7.43 -9.94
N GLY A 220 -19.73 -7.09 -10.86
CA GLY A 220 -20.11 -7.95 -11.99
C GLY A 220 -18.95 -8.32 -12.92
N LEU A 221 -17.84 -7.57 -12.88
CA LEU A 221 -16.59 -7.94 -13.59
C LEU A 221 -15.85 -9.07 -12.91
N PHE A 222 -16.08 -9.30 -11.62
CA PHE A 222 -15.36 -10.30 -10.80
C PHE A 222 -16.21 -11.57 -10.57
N THR A 223 -17.52 -11.42 -10.43
CA THR A 223 -18.41 -12.53 -10.12
C THR A 223 -19.80 -12.34 -10.71
N HIS A 224 -20.42 -13.49 -11.07
CA HIS A 224 -21.83 -13.55 -11.47
C HIS A 224 -22.71 -14.24 -10.42
N SER A 225 -22.13 -14.70 -9.31
CA SER A 225 -22.88 -15.30 -8.20
C SER A 225 -23.47 -14.22 -7.31
N GLU A 226 -24.80 -14.19 -7.18
CA GLU A 226 -25.51 -13.22 -6.33
C GLU A 226 -25.08 -13.33 -4.86
N ALA A 227 -24.89 -14.54 -4.34
CA ALA A 227 -24.43 -14.75 -2.97
C ALA A 227 -23.05 -14.14 -2.71
N VAL A 228 -22.10 -14.33 -3.65
CA VAL A 228 -20.76 -13.75 -3.56
C VAL A 228 -20.81 -12.22 -3.68
N MET A 229 -21.70 -11.70 -4.53
CA MET A 229 -21.89 -10.26 -4.72
C MET A 229 -22.43 -9.57 -3.47
N GLU A 230 -23.43 -10.12 -2.81
CA GLU A 230 -23.99 -9.57 -1.56
C GLU A 230 -22.95 -9.52 -0.43
N ILE A 231 -22.12 -10.54 -0.30
CA ILE A 231 -21.01 -10.55 0.65
C ILE A 231 -20.00 -9.43 0.33
N ALA A 232 -19.66 -9.26 -0.96
CA ALA A 232 -18.73 -8.21 -1.39
C ALA A 232 -19.31 -6.81 -1.13
N ILE A 233 -20.60 -6.58 -1.40
CA ILE A 233 -21.29 -5.32 -1.13
C ILE A 233 -21.28 -5.00 0.36
N THR A 234 -21.63 -5.97 1.22
CA THR A 234 -21.60 -5.80 2.67
C THR A 234 -20.21 -5.34 3.15
N ARG A 235 -19.16 -5.97 2.64
CA ARG A 235 -17.79 -5.58 2.97
C ARG A 235 -17.44 -4.18 2.48
N ILE A 236 -17.77 -3.85 1.22
CA ILE A 236 -17.52 -2.51 0.66
C ILE A 236 -18.22 -1.44 1.50
N LEU A 237 -19.48 -1.64 1.86
CA LEU A 237 -20.23 -0.69 2.66
C LEU A 237 -19.58 -0.43 4.02
N LEU A 238 -19.19 -1.50 4.73
CA LEU A 238 -18.62 -1.38 6.08
C LEU A 238 -17.21 -0.79 6.08
N VAL A 239 -16.39 -1.11 5.06
CA VAL A 239 -15.00 -0.65 5.00
C VAL A 239 -14.90 0.72 4.34
N VAL A 240 -15.51 0.89 3.16
CA VAL A 240 -15.31 2.09 2.34
C VAL A 240 -16.03 3.32 2.92
N LEU A 241 -17.18 3.14 3.60
CA LEU A 241 -17.85 4.23 4.32
C LEU A 241 -17.03 4.74 5.53
N ALA A 242 -16.17 3.91 6.06
CA ALA A 242 -15.29 4.26 7.17
C ALA A 242 -14.01 5.00 6.72
N GLU A 243 -13.63 4.91 5.43
CA GLU A 243 -12.42 5.52 4.87
C GLU A 243 -12.29 7.04 5.05
N PRO A 244 -13.33 7.88 4.97
CA PRO A 244 -13.16 9.33 5.17
C PRO A 244 -12.55 9.72 6.53
N ILE A 245 -12.79 8.91 7.56
CA ILE A 245 -12.19 9.10 8.88
C ILE A 245 -10.71 8.71 8.84
N SER A 246 -10.39 7.57 8.22
CA SER A 246 -9.01 7.10 7.99
C SER A 246 -8.17 8.13 7.25
N VAL A 247 -8.75 8.85 6.27
CA VAL A 247 -8.07 9.88 5.49
C VAL A 247 -7.48 10.98 6.37
N VAL A 248 -8.21 11.43 7.39
CA VAL A 248 -7.73 12.47 8.31
C VAL A 248 -6.52 11.95 9.09
N MET A 249 -6.65 10.78 9.68
CA MET A 249 -5.58 10.14 10.44
C MET A 249 -4.33 9.87 9.58
N GLU A 250 -4.50 9.33 8.38
CA GLU A 250 -3.41 9.03 7.45
C GLU A 250 -2.69 10.30 6.99
N THR A 251 -3.44 11.35 6.62
CA THR A 251 -2.84 12.61 6.16
C THR A 251 -2.06 13.31 7.27
N VAL A 252 -2.55 13.28 8.51
CA VAL A 252 -1.83 13.81 9.68
C VAL A 252 -0.59 12.98 9.97
N SER A 253 -0.68 11.66 9.94
CA SER A 253 0.45 10.74 10.11
C SER A 253 1.55 11.00 9.08
N ASP A 254 1.18 11.21 7.82
CA ASP A 254 2.10 11.51 6.73
C ASP A 254 2.72 12.90 6.87
N ALA A 255 1.97 13.89 7.32
CA ALA A 255 2.51 15.19 7.65
C ALA A 255 3.54 15.09 8.81
N MET A 256 3.26 14.31 9.85
CA MET A 256 4.21 14.06 10.95
C MET A 256 5.50 13.40 10.45
N ARG A 257 5.40 12.44 9.52
CA ARG A 257 6.59 11.87 8.84
C ARG A 257 7.36 12.93 8.07
N GLY A 258 6.66 13.87 7.44
CA GLY A 258 7.26 15.03 6.78
C GLY A 258 8.06 15.94 7.72
N TYR A 259 7.68 16.05 8.99
CA TYR A 259 8.47 16.69 10.04
C TYR A 259 9.61 15.82 10.61
N GLY A 260 9.72 14.57 10.17
CA GLY A 260 10.70 13.60 10.68
C GLY A 260 10.25 12.81 11.92
N TYR A 261 8.98 12.91 12.31
CA TYR A 261 8.39 12.16 13.42
C TYR A 261 7.63 10.93 12.91
N SER A 262 8.28 9.77 12.86
CA SER A 262 7.65 8.51 12.42
C SER A 262 7.16 7.65 13.57
N MET A 263 7.69 7.87 14.78
CA MET A 263 7.36 7.03 15.94
C MET A 263 5.93 7.22 16.44
N PRO A 264 5.40 8.46 16.63
CA PRO A 264 4.04 8.63 17.13
C PRO A 264 2.98 7.99 16.23
N PRO A 265 2.93 8.22 14.90
CA PRO A 265 1.94 7.57 14.06
C PRO A 265 2.09 6.04 14.02
N ALA A 266 3.34 5.53 14.10
CA ALA A 266 3.56 4.09 14.18
C ALA A 266 2.97 3.49 15.46
N MET A 267 3.14 4.14 16.60
CA MET A 267 2.59 3.68 17.89
C MET A 267 1.06 3.69 17.89
N VAL A 268 0.43 4.77 17.38
CA VAL A 268 -1.04 4.83 17.25
C VAL A 268 -1.55 3.67 16.39
N THR A 269 -0.97 3.44 15.22
CA THR A 269 -1.37 2.33 14.35
C THR A 269 -1.19 0.96 15.03
N LEU A 270 -0.08 0.75 15.74
CA LEU A 270 0.20 -0.51 16.42
C LEU A 270 -0.81 -0.79 17.54
N PHE A 271 -1.05 0.19 18.41
CA PHE A 271 -1.90 0.00 19.59
C PHE A 271 -3.39 0.09 19.25
N CYS A 272 -3.82 1.06 18.46
CA CYS A 272 -5.23 1.27 18.17
C CYS A 272 -5.73 0.36 17.05
N ILE A 273 -4.97 0.18 15.96
CA ILE A 273 -5.46 -0.59 14.81
C ILE A 273 -5.12 -2.08 14.94
N CYS A 274 -3.83 -2.40 15.06
CA CYS A 274 -3.40 -3.80 14.99
C CYS A 274 -3.82 -4.59 16.22
N SER A 275 -3.66 -4.03 17.42
CA SER A 275 -4.02 -4.74 18.66
C SER A 275 -5.52 -4.99 18.76
N ILE A 276 -6.35 -4.00 18.40
CA ILE A 276 -7.81 -4.17 18.44
C ILE A 276 -8.26 -5.22 17.43
N ARG A 277 -7.71 -5.25 16.20
CA ARG A 277 -8.03 -6.30 15.22
C ARG A 277 -7.73 -7.69 15.74
N ILE A 278 -6.56 -7.87 16.37
CA ILE A 278 -6.16 -9.17 16.92
C ILE A 278 -7.09 -9.56 18.07
N VAL A 279 -7.31 -8.67 19.03
CA VAL A 279 -8.21 -8.93 20.17
C VAL A 279 -9.62 -9.25 19.66
N TRP A 280 -10.14 -8.49 18.71
CA TRP A 280 -11.47 -8.70 18.14
C TRP A 280 -11.65 -10.10 17.55
N VAL A 281 -10.69 -10.57 16.76
CA VAL A 281 -10.74 -11.90 16.14
C VAL A 281 -10.75 -13.00 17.20
N TYR A 282 -9.94 -12.88 18.26
CA TYR A 282 -9.84 -13.90 19.30
C TYR A 282 -10.91 -13.81 20.40
N THR A 283 -11.69 -12.73 20.47
CA THR A 283 -12.75 -12.55 21.48
C THR A 283 -14.13 -12.50 20.82
N VAL A 284 -14.44 -11.41 20.13
CA VAL A 284 -15.77 -11.14 19.59
C VAL A 284 -16.11 -12.08 18.43
N PHE A 285 -15.23 -12.21 17.45
CA PHE A 285 -15.44 -13.13 16.33
C PHE A 285 -15.40 -14.61 16.78
N ALA A 286 -14.58 -14.96 17.76
CA ALA A 286 -14.56 -16.32 18.31
C ALA A 286 -15.86 -16.69 19.04
N ALA A 287 -16.59 -15.71 19.60
CA ALA A 287 -17.89 -15.92 20.25
C ALA A 287 -19.04 -16.02 19.24
N ASP A 288 -18.99 -15.25 18.16
CA ASP A 288 -19.98 -15.25 17.06
C ASP A 288 -19.27 -15.21 15.72
N PRO A 289 -18.95 -16.37 15.10
CA PRO A 289 -18.18 -16.46 13.88
C PRO A 289 -19.02 -16.17 12.63
N THR A 290 -19.52 -14.93 12.51
CA THR A 290 -20.25 -14.44 11.34
C THR A 290 -19.42 -13.42 10.55
N PHE A 291 -19.74 -13.27 9.27
CA PHE A 291 -19.02 -12.31 8.43
C PHE A 291 -19.24 -10.87 8.88
N ASP A 292 -20.46 -10.52 9.25
CA ASP A 292 -20.82 -9.18 9.72
C ASP A 292 -20.08 -8.85 11.02
N THR A 293 -20.02 -9.77 11.98
CA THR A 293 -19.26 -9.60 13.23
C THR A 293 -17.79 -9.36 12.96
N LEU A 294 -17.21 -10.04 11.96
CA LEU A 294 -15.82 -9.82 11.58
C LEU A 294 -15.62 -8.43 10.95
N MET A 295 -16.53 -7.99 10.06
CA MET A 295 -16.40 -6.73 9.33
C MET A 295 -16.65 -5.49 10.20
N ILE A 296 -17.46 -5.59 11.25
CA ILE A 296 -17.72 -4.48 12.20
C ILE A 296 -16.41 -4.02 12.90
N VAL A 297 -15.36 -4.82 12.92
CA VAL A 297 -14.05 -4.38 13.41
C VAL A 297 -13.56 -3.12 12.68
N TYR A 298 -13.84 -2.94 11.40
CA TYR A 298 -13.36 -1.79 10.64
C TYR A 298 -13.97 -0.44 11.11
N PRO A 299 -15.28 -0.27 11.24
CA PRO A 299 -15.87 0.91 11.86
C PRO A 299 -15.45 1.13 13.32
N CYS A 300 -15.37 0.05 14.15
CA CYS A 300 -14.94 0.14 15.54
C CYS A 300 -13.52 0.68 15.70
N LEU A 301 -12.61 0.32 14.80
CA LEU A 301 -11.22 0.79 14.80
C LEU A 301 -11.11 2.29 14.63
N LEU A 302 -11.96 2.85 13.80
CA LEU A 302 -11.96 4.28 13.52
C LEU A 302 -12.49 5.07 14.73
N TYR A 303 -13.50 4.57 15.39
CA TYR A 303 -14.05 5.19 16.60
C TYR A 303 -13.04 5.21 17.76
N THR A 304 -12.19 4.18 17.88
CA THR A 304 -11.18 4.10 18.95
C THR A 304 -9.91 4.89 18.64
N SER A 305 -9.58 5.13 17.37
CA SER A 305 -8.45 5.98 17.00
C SER A 305 -8.76 7.47 17.20
N ASP A 306 -10.01 7.90 16.96
CA ASP A 306 -10.46 9.27 17.25
C ASP A 306 -10.49 9.59 18.75
N ALA A 307 -10.67 8.60 19.62
CA ALA A 307 -10.66 8.79 21.06
C ALA A 307 -9.25 8.88 21.67
N ALA A 308 -8.20 8.60 20.88
CA ALA A 308 -6.80 8.60 21.32
C ALA A 308 -6.05 9.89 20.92
N ASP A 309 -6.64 10.77 20.09
CA ASP A 309 -6.16 12.10 19.69
C ASP A 309 -6.82 13.20 20.56
#